data_ac1c65ce7922be4fb665e504043da207
#
_entry.id   ac1c65ce7922be4fb665e504043da207
#
_cell.length_a   1.000
_cell.length_b   1.000
_cell.length_c   1.000
_cell.angle_alpha   90.00
_cell.angle_beta   90.00
_cell.angle_gamma   90.00
#
_symmetry.space_group_name_H-M   'P 1'
#
loop_
_entity.id
_entity.type
_entity.pdbx_description
1 polymer ?
#
loop_
_entity_poly.entity_id
_entity_poly.type
_entity_poly.pdbx_seq_one_letter_code
_entity_poly.pdbx_strand_id
1 'polypeptide(L)'
;MVNAFCILFADNYRNDDLQGLVRNRTLASLAVASRYRMVDFMLSSLVKAEVSNIAVVTNHHYKSLMDHLSWGKDWDLNRKNSGLKFITPMSNHQSNRVAQNKIEALGDAARYADTLLEEYCILADGNIVGNIDFKEMVNYHKSTNADITLAYTYRKPQQRESQIIFDDKNRVYDSLYHYDGFDQVCPTQVKIYIMSKEMFKELVKKGMTYGWQDILLDFITKNFHRLNVYGYEIKNYTRTINSVQEFYNFNRDLLDPNKMSELFLSGTDILTRVADSVPTTYGDGAIVKNSILGDGCEINGIVENSILFRDVVVEEGAVIKNSIVMSNSVIKKSAYLDYVILDKEATVSERIELKGTENCQVIVEKNKVV
;
A
#
# COMPACT_ATOMS: atom_id res chain seq x y z
N MET A 1 9.68 3.86 -23.49
CA MET A 1 10.07 4.36 -22.16
C MET A 1 9.14 5.51 -21.81
N VAL A 2 8.51 5.43 -20.66
CA VAL A 2 7.64 6.51 -20.17
C VAL A 2 8.52 7.66 -19.69
N ASN A 3 8.32 8.88 -20.18
CA ASN A 3 9.08 10.06 -19.78
C ASN A 3 8.56 10.61 -18.43
N ALA A 4 8.61 9.76 -17.39
CA ALA A 4 8.12 10.10 -16.05
C ALA A 4 9.00 9.50 -14.96
N PHE A 5 9.11 10.20 -13.84
CA PHE A 5 9.65 9.71 -12.59
C PHE A 5 8.53 9.56 -11.55
N CYS A 6 8.76 8.77 -10.50
CA CYS A 6 7.78 8.59 -9.45
C CYS A 6 8.30 9.05 -8.08
N ILE A 7 7.44 9.72 -7.33
CA ILE A 7 7.58 9.97 -5.90
C ILE A 7 6.55 9.10 -5.19
N LEU A 8 7.03 8.10 -4.46
CA LEU A 8 6.22 7.11 -3.75
C LEU A 8 6.25 7.38 -2.25
N PHE A 9 5.12 7.67 -1.64
CA PHE A 9 5.03 7.85 -0.19
C PHE A 9 4.98 6.50 0.53
N ALA A 10 5.97 6.22 1.36
CA ALA A 10 6.00 5.00 2.18
C ALA A 10 5.14 5.10 3.45
N ASP A 11 4.84 6.32 3.87
CA ASP A 11 4.09 6.58 5.09
C ASP A 11 2.80 7.35 4.79
N ASN A 12 1.76 6.99 5.53
CA ASN A 12 0.58 7.82 5.66
C ASN A 12 0.72 8.62 6.97
N TYR A 13 0.82 9.94 6.88
CA TYR A 13 0.97 10.84 8.03
C TYR A 13 -0.26 10.86 8.96
N ARG A 14 -1.20 9.94 8.79
CA ARG A 14 -2.43 9.72 9.57
C ARG A 14 -2.58 8.24 9.92
N ASN A 15 -1.67 7.68 10.70
CA ASN A 15 -1.56 6.23 10.96
C ASN A 15 -2.45 5.68 12.07
N ASP A 16 -3.31 6.49 12.68
CA ASP A 16 -4.05 6.10 13.89
C ASP A 16 -5.01 4.91 13.68
N ASP A 17 -5.47 4.68 12.44
CA ASP A 17 -6.47 3.66 12.12
C ASP A 17 -5.89 2.26 11.88
N LEU A 18 -4.55 2.10 11.88
CA LEU A 18 -3.86 0.82 11.72
C LEU A 18 -3.32 0.23 13.02
N GLN A 19 -3.58 0.89 14.14
CA GLN A 19 -3.24 0.44 15.48
C GLN A 19 -1.77 -0.06 15.59
N GLY A 20 -1.54 -1.20 16.28
CA GLY A 20 -0.23 -1.77 16.50
C GLY A 20 0.51 -2.25 15.24
N LEU A 21 -0.19 -2.47 14.10
CA LEU A 21 0.40 -3.06 12.90
C LEU A 21 1.49 -2.20 12.25
N VAL A 22 1.45 -0.88 12.43
CA VAL A 22 2.44 0.07 11.86
C VAL A 22 3.33 0.75 12.91
N ARG A 23 3.24 0.32 14.18
CA ARG A 23 3.99 0.93 15.28
C ARG A 23 5.50 0.90 15.08
N ASN A 24 6.02 -0.15 14.46
CA ASN A 24 7.46 -0.40 14.30
C ASN A 24 7.90 -0.48 12.83
N ARG A 25 7.07 -0.03 11.91
CA ARG A 25 7.36 -0.08 10.46
C ARG A 25 6.62 1.00 9.70
N THR A 26 7.11 1.37 8.52
CA THR A 26 6.38 2.20 7.56
C THR A 26 5.14 1.45 7.08
N LEU A 27 4.10 2.19 6.73
CA LEU A 27 2.86 1.62 6.19
C LEU A 27 3.11 0.78 4.93
N ALA A 28 3.88 1.29 3.97
CA ALA A 28 4.21 0.59 2.73
C ALA A 28 4.99 -0.73 2.94
N SER A 29 5.63 -0.91 4.12
CA SER A 29 6.34 -2.15 4.47
C SER A 29 5.48 -3.19 5.18
N LEU A 30 4.18 -2.92 5.41
CA LEU A 30 3.27 -3.89 6.00
C LEU A 30 3.13 -5.09 5.06
N ALA A 31 3.29 -6.30 5.64
CA ALA A 31 3.21 -7.54 4.89
C ALA A 31 1.76 -7.89 4.55
N VAL A 32 1.52 -8.35 3.32
CA VAL A 32 0.20 -8.70 2.77
C VAL A 32 0.32 -9.95 1.89
N ALA A 33 -0.81 -10.62 1.65
CA ALA A 33 -0.89 -11.74 0.68
C ALA A 33 0.17 -12.83 0.95
N SER A 34 0.38 -13.23 2.19
CA SER A 34 1.32 -14.24 2.69
C SER A 34 2.81 -13.99 2.45
N ARG A 35 3.23 -13.24 1.41
CA ARG A 35 4.64 -13.09 1.03
C ARG A 35 5.06 -11.69 0.58
N TYR A 36 4.12 -10.83 0.18
CA TYR A 36 4.39 -9.51 -0.35
C TYR A 36 4.41 -8.43 0.75
N ARG A 37 4.85 -7.21 0.37
CA ARG A 37 4.57 -6.00 1.10
C ARG A 37 3.76 -5.04 0.23
N MET A 38 3.05 -4.12 0.80
CA MET A 38 2.18 -3.21 0.02
C MET A 38 2.96 -2.46 -1.07
N VAL A 39 4.18 -2.02 -0.78
CA VAL A 39 5.05 -1.32 -1.72
C VAL A 39 5.36 -2.12 -3.00
N ASP A 40 5.35 -3.45 -2.91
CA ASP A 40 5.71 -4.34 -4.01
C ASP A 40 4.78 -4.17 -5.21
N PHE A 41 3.48 -3.93 -4.96
CA PHE A 41 2.46 -3.71 -6.00
C PHE A 41 2.73 -2.44 -6.80
N MET A 42 3.01 -1.34 -6.10
CA MET A 42 3.31 -0.07 -6.75
C MET A 42 4.62 -0.12 -7.52
N LEU A 43 5.68 -0.67 -6.94
CA LEU A 43 6.97 -0.79 -7.61
C LEU A 43 6.87 -1.68 -8.85
N SER A 44 6.16 -2.82 -8.77
CA SER A 44 5.98 -3.73 -9.90
C SER A 44 5.22 -3.05 -11.05
N SER A 45 4.15 -2.33 -10.74
CA SER A 45 3.39 -1.57 -11.74
C SER A 45 4.20 -0.44 -12.39
N LEU A 46 5.04 0.26 -11.61
CA LEU A 46 5.91 1.33 -12.11
C LEU A 46 7.02 0.78 -13.02
N VAL A 47 7.66 -0.31 -12.61
CA VAL A 47 8.73 -0.94 -13.40
C VAL A 47 8.19 -1.52 -14.71
N LYS A 48 7.01 -2.13 -14.69
CA LYS A 48 6.33 -2.57 -15.92
C LYS A 48 6.06 -1.42 -16.89
N ALA A 49 5.75 -0.25 -16.37
CA ALA A 49 5.59 0.96 -17.18
C ALA A 49 6.93 1.59 -17.62
N GLU A 50 8.05 0.94 -17.33
CA GLU A 50 9.41 1.42 -17.63
C GLU A 50 9.76 2.75 -16.93
N VAL A 51 9.15 3.03 -15.77
CA VAL A 51 9.54 4.13 -14.88
C VAL A 51 10.80 3.71 -14.13
N SER A 52 11.92 4.32 -14.44
CA SER A 52 13.23 3.92 -13.91
C SER A 52 13.73 4.79 -12.75
N ASN A 53 13.22 6.00 -12.59
CA ASN A 53 13.55 6.89 -11.47
C ASN A 53 12.39 6.91 -10.46
N ILE A 54 12.58 6.23 -9.34
CA ILE A 54 11.58 6.13 -8.28
C ILE A 54 12.20 6.57 -6.96
N ALA A 55 11.63 7.62 -6.35
CA ALA A 55 12.02 8.07 -5.04
C ALA A 55 10.97 7.64 -4.00
N VAL A 56 11.40 6.88 -3.00
CA VAL A 56 10.55 6.47 -1.88
C VAL A 56 10.75 7.46 -0.75
N VAL A 57 9.71 8.24 -0.48
CA VAL A 57 9.67 9.22 0.63
C VAL A 57 9.21 8.50 1.88
N THR A 58 10.04 8.54 2.91
CA THR A 58 9.76 7.88 4.19
C THR A 58 10.14 8.77 5.35
N ASN A 59 9.46 8.60 6.50
CA ASN A 59 9.61 9.46 7.66
C ASN A 59 10.22 8.71 8.85
N HIS A 60 9.47 7.72 9.36
CA HIS A 60 9.85 6.96 10.55
C HIS A 60 9.96 5.46 10.24
N HIS A 61 10.64 4.71 11.10
CA HIS A 61 10.67 3.23 11.09
C HIS A 61 11.01 2.59 9.73
N TYR A 62 11.78 3.29 8.89
CA TYR A 62 12.07 2.89 7.50
C TYR A 62 13.07 1.73 7.35
N LYS A 63 13.72 1.30 8.44
CA LYS A 63 14.72 0.22 8.38
C LYS A 63 14.17 -1.03 7.70
N SER A 64 12.99 -1.50 8.15
CA SER A 64 12.35 -2.69 7.59
C SER A 64 12.01 -2.54 6.10
N LEU A 65 11.66 -1.32 5.66
CA LEU A 65 11.43 -1.02 4.24
C LEU A 65 12.74 -1.05 3.44
N MET A 66 13.79 -0.40 3.93
CA MET A 66 15.10 -0.40 3.28
C MET A 66 15.68 -1.81 3.17
N ASP A 67 15.57 -2.61 4.24
CA ASP A 67 16.01 -4.02 4.23
C ASP A 67 15.25 -4.85 3.19
N HIS A 68 13.95 -4.59 3.00
CA HIS A 68 13.15 -5.28 2.00
C HIS A 68 13.51 -4.86 0.58
N LEU A 69 13.59 -3.58 0.34
CA LEU A 69 13.81 -3.04 -1.00
C LEU A 69 15.27 -3.22 -1.50
N SER A 70 16.24 -3.35 -0.59
CA SER A 70 17.64 -3.66 -0.93
C SER A 70 18.15 -2.88 -2.14
N TRP A 71 17.95 -1.55 -2.20
CA TRP A 71 18.27 -0.68 -3.33
C TRP A 71 17.53 -1.01 -4.64
N GLY A 72 16.43 -1.75 -4.57
CA GLY A 72 15.58 -2.07 -5.72
C GLY A 72 16.08 -3.20 -6.60
N LYS A 73 16.97 -4.06 -6.10
CA LYS A 73 17.57 -5.17 -6.87
C LYS A 73 16.50 -6.09 -7.48
N ASP A 74 15.51 -6.49 -6.71
CA ASP A 74 14.48 -7.43 -7.14
C ASP A 74 13.51 -6.82 -8.19
N TRP A 75 13.55 -5.50 -8.38
CA TRP A 75 12.78 -4.74 -9.39
C TRP A 75 13.66 -4.18 -10.53
N ASP A 76 14.93 -4.61 -10.65
CA ASP A 76 15.88 -4.05 -11.61
C ASP A 76 16.02 -2.51 -11.50
N LEU A 77 15.89 -1.97 -10.29
CA LEU A 77 16.05 -0.54 -9.98
C LEU A 77 17.41 -0.21 -9.35
N ASN A 78 18.33 -1.18 -9.24
CA ASN A 78 19.69 -0.94 -8.76
C ASN A 78 20.60 -0.53 -9.92
N ARG A 79 20.42 0.69 -10.43
CA ARG A 79 21.13 1.21 -11.60
C ARG A 79 22.02 2.39 -11.24
N LYS A 80 23.10 2.60 -12.00
CA LYS A 80 24.11 3.65 -11.72
C LYS A 80 23.56 5.08 -11.85
N ASN A 81 22.77 5.35 -12.89
CA ASN A 81 22.31 6.70 -13.24
C ASN A 81 20.79 6.91 -13.04
N SER A 82 20.08 5.87 -12.66
CA SER A 82 18.64 5.86 -12.37
C SER A 82 18.36 4.82 -11.29
N GLY A 83 17.12 4.65 -10.88
CA GLY A 83 16.76 3.57 -9.98
C GLY A 83 16.02 4.05 -8.73
N LEU A 84 16.06 3.19 -7.70
CA LEU A 84 15.39 3.44 -6.45
C LEU A 84 16.22 4.39 -5.57
N LYS A 85 15.57 5.43 -5.05
CA LYS A 85 16.15 6.36 -4.09
C LYS A 85 15.28 6.47 -2.85
N PHE A 86 15.92 6.58 -1.68
CA PHE A 86 15.21 6.90 -0.45
C PHE A 86 15.37 8.39 -0.14
N ILE A 87 14.24 9.05 0.12
CA ILE A 87 14.21 10.44 0.59
C ILE A 87 13.66 10.41 2.00
N THR A 88 14.54 10.75 2.95
CA THR A 88 14.17 10.90 4.36
C THR A 88 14.03 12.39 4.66
N PRO A 89 12.93 12.85 5.26
CA PRO A 89 12.69 14.28 5.51
C PRO A 89 13.60 14.91 6.57
N MET A 90 14.77 14.37 6.81
CA MET A 90 15.76 14.91 7.77
C MET A 90 16.64 16.03 7.19
N SER A 91 16.49 16.38 5.93
CA SER A 91 17.47 17.16 5.21
C SER A 91 17.29 18.67 5.25
N ASN A 92 16.34 19.18 6.00
CA ASN A 92 16.36 20.60 6.33
C ASN A 92 17.46 20.84 7.39
N HIS A 93 18.70 21.07 6.92
CA HIS A 93 19.87 21.38 7.77
C HIS A 93 19.68 22.58 8.71
N GLN A 94 18.55 23.27 8.64
CA GLN A 94 18.21 24.41 9.49
C GLN A 94 17.19 24.11 10.60
N SER A 95 16.49 22.98 10.54
CA SER A 95 15.62 22.54 11.63
C SER A 95 15.66 21.02 11.74
N ASN A 96 15.98 20.48 12.91
CA ASN A 96 15.86 19.05 13.25
C ASN A 96 14.39 18.59 13.30
N ARG A 97 13.52 19.17 12.49
CA ARG A 97 12.10 18.91 12.51
C ARG A 97 11.75 17.90 11.42
N VAL A 98 11.16 16.81 11.84
CA VAL A 98 10.59 15.78 10.96
C VAL A 98 9.34 16.33 10.28
N ALA A 99 9.15 16.04 8.99
CA ALA A 99 7.98 16.47 8.23
C ALA A 99 6.68 15.97 8.92
N GLN A 100 5.73 16.86 9.10
CA GLN A 100 4.46 16.60 9.78
C GLN A 100 3.36 16.15 8.81
N ASN A 101 3.54 16.39 7.52
CA ASN A 101 2.57 16.06 6.48
C ASN A 101 3.28 15.77 5.14
N LYS A 102 2.49 15.29 4.16
CA LYS A 102 3.01 14.91 2.84
C LYS A 102 3.65 16.07 2.10
N ILE A 103 3.09 17.26 2.19
CA ILE A 103 3.60 18.45 1.48
C ILE A 103 4.97 18.84 2.00
N GLU A 104 5.17 18.86 3.31
CA GLU A 104 6.49 19.11 3.90
C GLU A 104 7.52 18.06 3.45
N ALA A 105 7.11 16.79 3.39
CA ALA A 105 7.97 15.70 2.93
C ALA A 105 8.36 15.81 1.46
N LEU A 106 7.54 16.46 0.63
CA LEU A 106 7.85 16.70 -0.79
C LEU A 106 8.93 17.77 -1.04
N GLY A 107 9.31 18.57 -0.04
CA GLY A 107 10.35 19.59 -0.19
C GLY A 107 11.68 19.01 -0.69
N ASP A 108 12.10 17.87 -0.15
CA ASP A 108 13.33 17.17 -0.58
C ASP A 108 13.12 16.42 -1.91
N ALA A 109 11.93 15.93 -2.15
CA ALA A 109 11.56 15.30 -3.42
C ALA A 109 11.59 16.31 -4.58
N ALA A 110 11.22 17.56 -4.35
CA ALA A 110 11.33 18.61 -5.36
C ALA A 110 12.79 18.89 -5.76
N ARG A 111 13.72 18.91 -4.79
CA ARG A 111 15.16 19.04 -5.08
C ARG A 111 15.68 17.83 -5.86
N TYR A 112 15.24 16.63 -5.52
CA TYR A 112 15.58 15.45 -6.31
C TYR A 112 15.05 15.56 -7.75
N ALA A 113 13.82 16.02 -7.96
CA ALA A 113 13.25 16.21 -9.29
C ALA A 113 14.06 17.18 -10.17
N ASP A 114 14.76 18.16 -9.59
CA ASP A 114 15.66 19.06 -10.31
C ASP A 114 16.86 18.34 -10.95
N THR A 115 17.23 17.18 -10.44
CA THR A 115 18.34 16.38 -10.98
C THR A 115 17.92 15.43 -12.10
N LEU A 116 16.62 15.32 -12.38
CA LEU A 116 16.03 14.40 -13.33
C LEU A 116 15.73 15.06 -14.68
N LEU A 117 15.76 14.26 -15.75
CA LEU A 117 15.47 14.73 -17.10
C LEU A 117 14.00 14.53 -17.48
N GLU A 118 13.29 13.65 -16.81
CA GLU A 118 11.89 13.33 -17.08
C GLU A 118 10.99 14.54 -16.91
N GLU A 119 9.97 14.63 -17.79
CA GLU A 119 9.05 15.75 -17.85
C GLU A 119 7.85 15.61 -16.93
N TYR A 120 7.45 14.37 -16.62
CA TYR A 120 6.26 14.10 -15.82
C TYR A 120 6.62 13.52 -14.46
N CYS A 121 5.84 13.89 -13.45
CA CYS A 121 5.90 13.36 -12.09
C CYS A 121 4.66 12.51 -11.82
N ILE A 122 4.89 11.27 -11.35
CA ILE A 122 3.88 10.42 -10.77
C ILE A 122 4.00 10.54 -9.25
N LEU A 123 2.94 11.01 -8.58
CA LEU A 123 2.83 10.98 -7.12
C LEU A 123 1.91 9.83 -6.73
N ALA A 124 2.35 8.94 -5.85
CA ALA A 124 1.55 7.80 -5.44
C ALA A 124 1.78 7.42 -3.98
N ASP A 125 0.76 6.84 -3.34
CA ASP A 125 0.86 6.28 -1.99
C ASP A 125 1.28 4.81 -2.06
N GLY A 126 2.23 4.40 -1.20
CA GLY A 126 2.75 3.04 -1.14
C GLY A 126 1.85 2.03 -0.41
N ASN A 127 0.68 2.46 0.05
CA ASN A 127 -0.34 1.59 0.65
C ASN A 127 -1.50 1.25 -0.32
N ILE A 128 -1.28 1.51 -1.60
CA ILE A 128 -2.19 1.09 -2.66
C ILE A 128 -1.75 -0.29 -3.16
N VAL A 129 -2.64 -1.26 -3.08
CA VAL A 129 -2.44 -2.61 -3.60
C VAL A 129 -3.33 -2.81 -4.83
N GLY A 130 -2.75 -3.25 -5.92
CA GLY A 130 -3.43 -3.39 -7.20
C GLY A 130 -2.43 -3.50 -8.35
N ASN A 131 -2.96 -3.81 -9.53
CA ASN A 131 -2.19 -3.86 -10.76
C ASN A 131 -2.56 -2.66 -11.63
N ILE A 132 -1.68 -1.65 -11.68
CA ILE A 132 -1.97 -0.34 -12.28
C ILE A 132 -1.17 -0.17 -13.57
N ASP A 133 -1.86 0.16 -14.66
CA ASP A 133 -1.21 0.49 -15.92
C ASP A 133 -0.79 1.97 -15.96
N PHE A 134 0.38 2.26 -15.37
CA PHE A 134 0.95 3.60 -15.42
C PHE A 134 1.32 4.07 -16.83
N LYS A 135 1.60 3.15 -17.75
CA LYS A 135 1.90 3.52 -19.14
C LYS A 135 0.66 4.08 -19.84
N GLU A 136 -0.48 3.40 -19.67
CA GLU A 136 -1.75 3.89 -20.19
C GLU A 136 -2.16 5.21 -19.51
N MET A 137 -2.01 5.30 -18.19
CA MET A 137 -2.36 6.51 -17.43
C MET A 137 -1.53 7.74 -17.85
N VAL A 138 -0.21 7.59 -18.10
CA VAL A 138 0.63 8.68 -18.61
C VAL A 138 0.25 9.06 -20.05
N ASN A 139 -0.08 8.08 -20.90
CA ASN A 139 -0.55 8.35 -22.25
C ASN A 139 -1.90 9.09 -22.25
N TYR A 140 -2.81 8.72 -21.36
CA TYR A 140 -4.07 9.43 -21.14
C TYR A 140 -3.84 10.88 -20.70
N HIS A 141 -2.96 11.10 -19.73
CA HIS A 141 -2.58 12.45 -19.28
C HIS A 141 -2.09 13.33 -20.45
N LYS A 142 -1.23 12.78 -21.31
CA LYS A 142 -0.72 13.49 -22.50
C LYS A 142 -1.82 13.78 -23.53
N SER A 143 -2.67 12.78 -23.80
CA SER A 143 -3.73 12.91 -24.83
C SER A 143 -4.81 13.92 -24.47
N THR A 144 -5.07 14.10 -23.19
CA THR A 144 -6.05 15.07 -22.67
C THR A 144 -5.48 16.46 -22.47
N ASN A 145 -4.16 16.68 -22.66
CA ASN A 145 -3.47 17.89 -22.26
C ASN A 145 -3.84 18.35 -20.84
N ALA A 146 -3.95 17.39 -19.93
CA ALA A 146 -4.29 17.67 -18.56
C ALA A 146 -3.16 18.39 -17.83
N ASP A 147 -3.49 19.33 -16.95
CA ASP A 147 -2.54 19.88 -15.99
C ASP A 147 -2.27 18.85 -14.89
N ILE A 148 -3.35 18.14 -14.46
CA ILE A 148 -3.29 17.06 -13.48
C ILE A 148 -4.23 15.93 -13.93
N THR A 149 -3.74 14.70 -13.90
CA THR A 149 -4.58 13.49 -13.97
C THR A 149 -4.57 12.83 -12.61
N LEU A 150 -5.76 12.58 -12.04
CA LEU A 150 -5.92 11.83 -10.81
C LEU A 150 -6.57 10.47 -11.08
N ALA A 151 -6.16 9.44 -10.34
CA ALA A 151 -6.76 8.12 -10.44
C ALA A 151 -8.01 8.01 -9.57
N TYR A 152 -8.99 7.25 -10.06
CA TYR A 152 -10.18 6.87 -9.31
C TYR A 152 -10.62 5.44 -9.65
N THR A 153 -11.47 4.88 -8.82
CA THR A 153 -12.14 3.60 -9.06
C THR A 153 -13.57 3.66 -8.55
N TYR A 154 -14.48 2.90 -9.15
CA TYR A 154 -15.86 2.81 -8.68
C TYR A 154 -15.95 1.86 -7.50
N ARG A 155 -16.17 2.42 -6.30
CA ARG A 155 -16.41 1.67 -5.07
C ARG A 155 -17.13 2.53 -4.03
N LYS A 156 -17.53 1.94 -2.92
CA LYS A 156 -18.01 2.70 -1.76
C LYS A 156 -16.81 3.37 -1.07
N PRO A 157 -16.81 4.71 -0.91
CA PRO A 157 -15.76 5.40 -0.17
C PRO A 157 -15.71 4.92 1.28
N GLN A 158 -14.51 4.64 1.75
CA GLN A 158 -14.26 4.39 3.16
C GLN A 158 -14.20 5.72 3.94
N GLN A 159 -13.97 5.62 5.24
CA GLN A 159 -13.74 6.81 6.06
C GLN A 159 -12.58 7.64 5.52
N ARG A 160 -12.76 8.96 5.52
CA ARG A 160 -11.74 9.94 5.10
C ARG A 160 -11.27 9.79 3.65
N GLU A 161 -12.14 9.33 2.78
CA GLU A 161 -11.89 9.27 1.34
C GLU A 161 -12.73 10.30 0.57
N SER A 162 -12.29 10.59 -0.63
CA SER A 162 -12.95 11.59 -1.48
C SER A 162 -13.65 10.93 -2.66
N GLN A 163 -14.90 11.29 -2.87
CA GLN A 163 -15.62 11.09 -4.11
C GLN A 163 -15.20 12.16 -5.10
N ILE A 164 -15.04 11.79 -6.36
CA ILE A 164 -14.72 12.71 -7.46
C ILE A 164 -15.97 12.97 -8.27
N ILE A 165 -16.19 14.23 -8.64
CA ILE A 165 -17.34 14.67 -9.42
C ILE A 165 -16.84 15.19 -10.77
N PHE A 166 -17.46 14.69 -11.85
CA PHE A 166 -17.11 15.00 -13.22
C PHE A 166 -18.15 15.92 -13.88
N ASP A 167 -17.68 16.79 -14.78
CA ASP A 167 -18.52 17.51 -15.70
C ASP A 167 -18.87 16.66 -16.95
N ASP A 168 -19.69 17.21 -17.85
CA ASP A 168 -20.12 16.54 -19.10
C ASP A 168 -18.95 16.23 -20.05
N LYS A 169 -17.77 16.80 -19.82
CA LYS A 169 -16.54 16.58 -20.61
C LYS A 169 -15.56 15.64 -19.92
N ASN A 170 -16.00 14.94 -18.87
CA ASN A 170 -15.17 14.06 -18.06
C ASN A 170 -13.99 14.78 -17.37
N ARG A 171 -14.12 16.09 -17.12
CA ARG A 171 -13.17 16.83 -16.29
C ARG A 171 -13.64 16.77 -14.84
N VAL A 172 -12.70 16.71 -13.93
CA VAL A 172 -12.99 16.82 -12.51
C VAL A 172 -13.28 18.29 -12.18
N TYR A 173 -14.46 18.56 -11.64
CA TYR A 173 -14.83 19.93 -11.29
C TYR A 173 -15.13 20.09 -9.79
N ASP A 174 -15.30 18.98 -9.05
CA ASP A 174 -15.51 19.03 -7.60
C ASP A 174 -15.09 17.70 -6.94
N SER A 175 -14.97 17.73 -5.62
CA SER A 175 -14.73 16.53 -4.82
C SER A 175 -15.45 16.63 -3.47
N LEU A 176 -16.10 15.55 -3.06
CA LEU A 176 -16.77 15.43 -1.77
C LEU A 176 -15.96 14.55 -0.82
N TYR A 177 -15.59 15.09 0.32
CA TYR A 177 -14.86 14.36 1.35
C TYR A 177 -15.83 13.65 2.31
N HIS A 178 -15.76 12.33 2.35
CA HIS A 178 -16.58 11.50 3.22
C HIS A 178 -15.84 11.18 4.51
N TYR A 179 -16.15 11.90 5.58
CA TYR A 179 -15.49 11.71 6.87
C TYR A 179 -15.79 10.33 7.48
N ASP A 180 -17.05 9.89 7.43
CA ASP A 180 -17.51 8.61 8.01
C ASP A 180 -17.70 7.50 6.95
N GLY A 181 -17.25 7.74 5.71
CA GLY A 181 -17.51 6.87 4.57
C GLY A 181 -18.85 7.17 3.89
N PHE A 182 -19.16 6.43 2.83
CA PHE A 182 -20.39 6.59 2.07
C PHE A 182 -20.85 5.24 1.51
N ASP A 183 -22.14 4.92 1.70
CA ASP A 183 -22.66 3.56 1.42
C ASP A 183 -23.15 3.37 -0.04
N GLN A 184 -22.78 4.27 -0.94
CA GLN A 184 -23.08 4.13 -2.37
C GLN A 184 -21.79 3.99 -3.18
N VAL A 185 -21.85 3.21 -4.25
CA VAL A 185 -20.74 3.09 -5.20
C VAL A 185 -20.64 4.37 -6.01
N CYS A 186 -19.48 5.01 -5.95
CA CYS A 186 -19.20 6.25 -6.67
C CYS A 186 -17.72 6.32 -7.08
N PRO A 187 -17.37 7.24 -8.00
CA PRO A 187 -15.97 7.48 -8.35
C PRO A 187 -15.18 7.90 -7.11
N THR A 188 -14.43 6.99 -6.53
CA THR A 188 -13.64 7.21 -5.31
C THR A 188 -12.19 7.40 -5.68
N GLN A 189 -11.56 8.46 -5.15
CA GLN A 189 -10.18 8.76 -5.41
C GLN A 189 -9.25 7.62 -4.99
N VAL A 190 -8.31 7.29 -5.87
CA VAL A 190 -7.08 6.56 -5.55
C VAL A 190 -5.95 7.57 -5.55
N LYS A 191 -5.17 7.65 -4.47
CA LYS A 191 -4.15 8.70 -4.28
C LYS A 191 -2.95 8.52 -5.20
N ILE A 192 -3.20 8.58 -6.50
CA ILE A 192 -2.23 8.59 -7.59
C ILE A 192 -2.52 9.82 -8.44
N TYR A 193 -1.47 10.59 -8.73
CA TYR A 193 -1.55 11.79 -9.54
C TYR A 193 -0.44 11.81 -10.57
N ILE A 194 -0.74 12.31 -11.78
CA ILE A 194 0.25 12.62 -12.81
C ILE A 194 0.15 14.09 -13.15
N MET A 195 1.30 14.74 -13.22
CA MET A 195 1.43 16.16 -13.59
C MET A 195 2.80 16.43 -14.21
N SER A 196 2.99 17.58 -14.81
CA SER A 196 4.33 17.99 -15.26
C SER A 196 5.27 18.20 -14.07
N LYS A 197 6.58 18.06 -14.29
CA LYS A 197 7.59 18.32 -13.26
C LYS A 197 7.51 19.76 -12.72
N GLU A 198 7.23 20.71 -13.59
CA GLU A 198 7.05 22.12 -13.22
C GLU A 198 5.83 22.33 -12.33
N MET A 199 4.69 21.69 -12.67
CA MET A 199 3.47 21.70 -11.84
C MET A 199 3.74 21.09 -10.47
N PHE A 200 4.46 19.97 -10.41
CA PHE A 200 4.89 19.35 -9.15
C PHE A 200 5.70 20.31 -8.28
N LYS A 201 6.70 20.99 -8.86
CA LYS A 201 7.53 21.97 -8.14
C LYS A 201 6.73 23.17 -7.65
N GLU A 202 5.79 23.66 -8.48
CA GLU A 202 4.87 24.73 -8.10
C GLU A 202 3.97 24.31 -6.91
N LEU A 203 3.40 23.11 -6.98
CA LEU A 203 2.59 22.52 -5.90
C LEU A 203 3.38 22.50 -4.58
N VAL A 204 4.61 21.98 -4.62
CA VAL A 204 5.44 21.87 -3.42
C VAL A 204 5.78 23.26 -2.88
N LYS A 205 6.23 24.18 -3.73
CA LYS A 205 6.58 25.54 -3.33
C LYS A 205 5.40 26.28 -2.69
N LYS A 206 4.22 26.24 -3.33
CA LYS A 206 3.00 26.86 -2.80
C LYS A 206 2.53 26.16 -1.54
N GLY A 207 2.55 24.83 -1.52
CA GLY A 207 2.12 24.02 -0.39
C GLY A 207 2.91 24.32 0.87
N MET A 208 4.24 24.44 0.74
CA MET A 208 5.10 24.82 1.86
C MET A 208 4.85 26.28 2.31
N THR A 209 4.59 27.19 1.36
CA THR A 209 4.33 28.60 1.66
C THR A 209 3.00 28.81 2.39
N TYR A 210 1.95 28.07 1.99
CA TYR A 210 0.60 28.22 2.53
C TYR A 210 0.24 27.19 3.61
N GLY A 211 1.16 26.30 3.98
CA GLY A 211 0.95 25.30 5.01
C GLY A 211 -0.09 24.23 4.62
N TRP A 212 -0.14 23.86 3.33
CA TRP A 212 -1.06 22.82 2.86
C TRP A 212 -0.73 21.46 3.43
N GLN A 213 -1.73 20.62 3.60
CA GLN A 213 -1.59 19.27 4.17
C GLN A 213 -2.00 18.17 3.20
N ASP A 214 -2.95 18.45 2.31
CA ASP A 214 -3.50 17.48 1.36
C ASP A 214 -3.47 18.03 -0.07
N ILE A 215 -3.04 17.18 -1.02
CA ILE A 215 -2.88 17.55 -2.43
C ILE A 215 -4.25 17.81 -3.08
N LEU A 216 -5.23 16.93 -2.84
CA LEU A 216 -6.56 17.09 -3.42
C LEU A 216 -7.28 18.27 -2.80
N LEU A 217 -7.42 18.29 -1.49
CA LEU A 217 -8.27 19.25 -0.78
C LEU A 217 -7.69 20.67 -0.79
N ASP A 218 -6.36 20.80 -0.65
CA ASP A 218 -5.73 22.12 -0.53
C ASP A 218 -5.24 22.69 -1.85
N PHE A 219 -4.82 21.85 -2.80
CA PHE A 219 -4.32 22.32 -4.07
C PHE A 219 -5.34 22.13 -5.21
N ILE A 220 -5.76 20.91 -5.48
CA ILE A 220 -6.57 20.61 -6.67
C ILE A 220 -7.96 21.23 -6.52
N THR A 221 -8.67 20.98 -5.43
CA THR A 221 -10.06 21.47 -5.22
C THR A 221 -10.15 22.99 -5.26
N LYS A 222 -9.16 23.67 -4.67
CA LYS A 222 -9.13 25.15 -4.69
C LYS A 222 -8.80 25.76 -6.06
N ASN A 223 -8.33 24.95 -7.03
CA ASN A 223 -7.87 25.41 -8.32
C ASN A 223 -8.61 24.78 -9.53
N PHE A 224 -9.72 24.06 -9.33
CA PHE A 224 -10.49 23.47 -10.45
C PHE A 224 -10.87 24.48 -11.54
N HIS A 225 -11.10 25.74 -11.19
CA HIS A 225 -11.43 26.81 -12.13
C HIS A 225 -10.25 27.23 -13.01
N ARG A 226 -9.00 26.89 -12.64
CA ARG A 226 -7.76 27.27 -13.31
C ARG A 226 -7.05 26.10 -13.96
N LEU A 227 -7.24 24.88 -13.42
CA LEU A 227 -6.54 23.68 -13.83
C LEU A 227 -7.46 22.77 -14.64
N ASN A 228 -6.90 22.19 -15.70
CA ASN A 228 -7.54 21.10 -16.43
C ASN A 228 -7.25 19.79 -15.71
N VAL A 229 -8.16 19.38 -14.82
CA VAL A 229 -8.03 18.15 -14.05
C VAL A 229 -8.88 17.07 -14.69
N TYR A 230 -8.29 15.92 -15.00
CA TYR A 230 -8.99 14.76 -15.56
C TYR A 230 -8.88 13.54 -14.63
N GLY A 231 -9.93 12.73 -14.60
CA GLY A 231 -9.93 11.45 -13.88
C GLY A 231 -9.52 10.32 -14.80
N TYR A 232 -8.65 9.44 -14.31
CA TYR A 232 -8.32 8.17 -14.96
C TYR A 232 -8.91 7.02 -14.14
N GLU A 233 -9.79 6.22 -14.74
CA GLU A 233 -10.42 5.08 -14.08
C GLU A 233 -9.49 3.88 -14.02
N ILE A 234 -9.19 3.41 -12.81
CA ILE A 234 -8.56 2.10 -12.60
C ILE A 234 -9.66 1.05 -12.56
N LYS A 235 -9.74 0.24 -13.61
CA LYS A 235 -10.76 -0.80 -13.76
C LYS A 235 -10.43 -2.10 -13.05
N ASN A 236 -9.13 -2.39 -12.90
CA ASN A 236 -8.64 -3.60 -12.25
C ASN A 236 -8.82 -3.51 -10.73
N TYR A 237 -8.81 -4.67 -10.08
CA TYR A 237 -8.86 -4.76 -8.63
C TYR A 237 -7.80 -3.85 -7.97
N THR A 238 -8.27 -2.94 -7.15
CA THR A 238 -7.41 -1.97 -6.43
C THR A 238 -8.01 -1.65 -5.08
N ARG A 239 -7.16 -1.66 -4.03
CA ARG A 239 -7.52 -1.22 -2.69
C ARG A 239 -6.49 -0.25 -2.14
N THR A 240 -6.96 0.69 -1.34
CA THR A 240 -6.11 1.55 -0.50
C THR A 240 -6.24 1.09 0.94
N ILE A 241 -5.15 0.65 1.55
CA ILE A 241 -5.16 0.10 2.92
C ILE A 241 -4.83 1.21 3.91
N ASN A 242 -5.87 1.77 4.52
CA ASN A 242 -5.76 2.86 5.49
C ASN A 242 -6.17 2.46 6.92
N SER A 243 -6.79 1.29 7.09
CA SER A 243 -7.30 0.81 8.37
C SER A 243 -7.05 -0.68 8.54
N VAL A 244 -7.20 -1.17 9.77
CA VAL A 244 -7.15 -2.60 10.09
C VAL A 244 -8.23 -3.37 9.30
N GLN A 245 -9.41 -2.80 9.18
CA GLN A 245 -10.51 -3.42 8.42
C GLN A 245 -10.15 -3.56 6.94
N GLU A 246 -9.55 -2.53 6.30
CA GLU A 246 -9.12 -2.61 4.92
C GLU A 246 -7.95 -3.61 4.73
N PHE A 247 -7.04 -3.67 5.69
CA PHE A 247 -5.99 -4.68 5.70
C PHE A 247 -6.57 -6.10 5.77
N TYR A 248 -7.52 -6.33 6.66
CA TYR A 248 -8.22 -7.60 6.79
C TYR A 248 -9.01 -7.95 5.53
N ASN A 249 -9.80 -7.02 5.01
CA ASN A 249 -10.61 -7.20 3.81
C ASN A 249 -9.75 -7.51 2.58
N PHE A 250 -8.62 -6.82 2.39
CA PHE A 250 -7.71 -7.10 1.27
C PHE A 250 -7.20 -8.56 1.33
N ASN A 251 -6.68 -8.97 2.48
CA ASN A 251 -6.17 -10.33 2.61
C ASN A 251 -7.29 -11.37 2.41
N ARG A 252 -8.48 -11.12 2.94
CA ARG A 252 -9.65 -12.00 2.75
C ARG A 252 -10.12 -12.06 1.30
N ASP A 253 -10.07 -10.94 0.57
CA ASP A 253 -10.42 -10.92 -0.86
C ASP A 253 -9.57 -11.89 -1.69
N LEU A 254 -8.34 -12.18 -1.28
CA LEU A 254 -7.46 -13.13 -1.97
C LEU A 254 -7.89 -14.60 -1.83
N LEU A 255 -8.81 -14.90 -0.93
CA LEU A 255 -9.44 -16.23 -0.84
C LEU A 255 -10.52 -16.43 -1.93
N ASP A 256 -10.94 -15.35 -2.60
CA ASP A 256 -11.79 -15.42 -3.80
C ASP A 256 -10.90 -15.62 -5.04
N PRO A 257 -11.03 -16.76 -5.75
CA PRO A 257 -10.20 -17.06 -6.91
C PRO A 257 -10.29 -16.02 -8.03
N ASN A 258 -11.44 -15.35 -8.20
CA ASN A 258 -11.62 -14.33 -9.23
C ASN A 258 -10.78 -13.08 -8.91
N LYS A 259 -10.86 -12.58 -7.67
CA LYS A 259 -10.09 -11.42 -7.23
C LYS A 259 -8.59 -11.72 -7.21
N MET A 260 -8.21 -12.92 -6.75
CA MET A 260 -6.83 -13.38 -6.80
C MET A 260 -6.29 -13.42 -8.22
N SER A 261 -7.08 -13.99 -9.16
CA SER A 261 -6.73 -14.05 -10.57
C SER A 261 -6.60 -12.64 -11.19
N GLU A 262 -7.53 -11.74 -10.88
CA GLU A 262 -7.48 -10.37 -11.36
C GLU A 262 -6.23 -9.63 -10.88
N LEU A 263 -5.81 -9.84 -9.63
CA LEU A 263 -4.64 -9.18 -9.06
C LEU A 263 -3.31 -9.77 -9.58
N PHE A 264 -3.18 -11.09 -9.66
CA PHE A 264 -1.89 -11.76 -9.92
C PHE A 264 -1.76 -12.33 -11.33
N LEU A 265 -2.85 -12.66 -12.03
CA LEU A 265 -2.81 -13.29 -13.35
C LEU A 265 -3.19 -12.35 -14.50
N SER A 266 -3.57 -11.11 -14.22
CA SER A 266 -3.98 -10.12 -15.24
C SER A 266 -2.81 -9.54 -16.05
N GLY A 267 -1.69 -10.27 -16.16
CA GLY A 267 -0.58 -9.96 -17.06
C GLY A 267 0.53 -9.07 -16.47
N THR A 268 0.55 -8.85 -15.17
CA THR A 268 1.70 -8.23 -14.49
C THR A 268 2.14 -9.11 -13.33
N ASP A 269 3.35 -9.60 -13.41
CA ASP A 269 3.98 -10.27 -12.27
C ASP A 269 4.24 -9.25 -11.18
N ILE A 270 3.72 -9.49 -9.99
CA ILE A 270 4.05 -8.69 -8.81
C ILE A 270 5.38 -9.20 -8.28
N LEU A 271 6.42 -8.41 -8.50
CA LEU A 271 7.76 -8.69 -8.02
C LEU A 271 7.83 -8.45 -6.51
N THR A 272 8.61 -9.24 -5.82
CA THR A 272 8.91 -9.09 -4.40
C THR A 272 10.28 -9.65 -4.09
N ARG A 273 10.83 -9.31 -2.95
CA ARG A 273 12.09 -9.89 -2.48
C ARG A 273 11.97 -11.41 -2.37
N VAL A 274 12.82 -12.12 -3.08
CA VAL A 274 12.93 -13.58 -2.98
C VAL A 274 13.52 -13.95 -1.63
N ALA A 275 12.89 -14.90 -0.95
CA ALA A 275 13.41 -15.52 0.26
C ALA A 275 13.52 -17.03 0.01
N ASP A 276 14.67 -17.58 0.36
CA ASP A 276 14.87 -19.02 0.34
C ASP A 276 14.20 -19.63 1.57
N SER A 277 13.06 -20.29 1.37
CA SER A 277 12.30 -20.97 2.42
C SER A 277 12.03 -22.41 1.99
N VAL A 278 11.93 -23.31 2.97
CA VAL A 278 11.55 -24.70 2.70
C VAL A 278 10.06 -24.79 2.37
N PRO A 279 9.60 -25.84 1.68
CA PRO A 279 8.17 -26.06 1.49
C PRO A 279 7.43 -26.21 2.82
N THR A 280 6.14 -25.85 2.84
CA THR A 280 5.25 -26.08 3.97
C THR A 280 5.05 -27.58 4.23
N THR A 281 5.09 -28.00 5.47
CA THR A 281 4.89 -29.39 5.91
C THR A 281 3.56 -29.56 6.63
N TYR A 282 2.96 -30.73 6.50
CA TYR A 282 1.67 -31.08 7.09
C TYR A 282 1.81 -32.36 7.91
N GLY A 283 1.38 -32.31 9.16
CA GLY A 283 1.30 -33.49 10.02
C GLY A 283 0.02 -34.32 9.76
N ASP A 284 -0.06 -35.49 10.35
CA ASP A 284 -1.15 -36.46 10.12
C ASP A 284 -2.56 -35.91 10.48
N GLY A 285 -2.65 -34.95 11.40
CA GLY A 285 -3.90 -34.31 11.83
C GLY A 285 -4.19 -32.97 11.14
N ALA A 286 -3.40 -32.56 10.16
CA ALA A 286 -3.54 -31.26 9.52
C ALA A 286 -4.80 -31.22 8.63
N ILE A 287 -5.61 -30.17 8.81
CA ILE A 287 -6.77 -29.89 7.95
C ILE A 287 -6.65 -28.44 7.48
N VAL A 288 -6.48 -28.25 6.18
CA VAL A 288 -6.40 -26.91 5.58
C VAL A 288 -7.51 -26.75 4.57
N LYS A 289 -8.34 -25.70 4.73
CA LYS A 289 -9.45 -25.41 3.84
C LYS A 289 -9.49 -23.91 3.49
N ASN A 290 -9.69 -23.60 2.24
CA ASN A 290 -9.87 -22.24 1.73
C ASN A 290 -8.87 -21.26 2.38
N SER A 291 -7.58 -21.57 2.31
CA SER A 291 -6.53 -20.80 3.01
C SER A 291 -5.30 -20.64 2.13
N ILE A 292 -4.57 -19.55 2.34
CA ILE A 292 -3.29 -19.27 1.68
C ILE A 292 -2.18 -19.45 2.72
N LEU A 293 -1.21 -20.28 2.39
CA LEU A 293 -0.05 -20.55 3.23
C LEU A 293 1.22 -20.05 2.55
N GLY A 294 2.06 -19.34 3.30
CA GLY A 294 3.41 -19.00 2.90
C GLY A 294 4.34 -20.20 3.01
N ASP A 295 5.52 -20.11 2.43
CA ASP A 295 6.57 -21.14 2.52
C ASP A 295 7.02 -21.34 3.98
N GLY A 296 7.55 -22.54 4.31
CA GLY A 296 8.15 -22.84 5.62
C GLY A 296 7.17 -23.07 6.76
N CYS A 297 5.85 -23.10 6.51
CA CYS A 297 4.89 -23.37 7.57
C CYS A 297 4.93 -24.85 8.03
N GLU A 298 4.66 -25.06 9.31
CA GLU A 298 4.49 -26.39 9.91
C GLU A 298 3.05 -26.50 10.45
N ILE A 299 2.20 -27.31 9.80
CA ILE A 299 0.79 -27.39 10.12
C ILE A 299 0.45 -28.75 10.72
N ASN A 300 0.11 -28.76 12.02
CA ASN A 300 -0.36 -29.96 12.76
C ASN A 300 -1.79 -29.76 13.31
N GLY A 301 -2.46 -28.69 12.94
CA GLY A 301 -3.81 -28.32 13.39
C GLY A 301 -4.76 -28.03 12.24
N ILE A 302 -5.82 -27.28 12.54
CA ILE A 302 -6.89 -26.91 11.58
C ILE A 302 -6.73 -25.44 11.17
N VAL A 303 -6.71 -25.18 9.86
CA VAL A 303 -6.63 -23.84 9.27
C VAL A 303 -7.76 -23.67 8.26
N GLU A 304 -8.68 -22.76 8.53
CA GLU A 304 -9.85 -22.52 7.66
C GLU A 304 -10.01 -21.01 7.37
N ASN A 305 -10.29 -20.65 6.11
CA ASN A 305 -10.53 -19.26 5.66
C ASN A 305 -9.46 -18.27 6.13
N SER A 306 -8.20 -18.68 6.15
CA SER A 306 -7.12 -17.94 6.82
C SER A 306 -5.92 -17.74 5.92
N ILE A 307 -5.10 -16.73 6.25
CA ILE A 307 -3.86 -16.46 5.54
C ILE A 307 -2.70 -16.55 6.53
N LEU A 308 -1.81 -17.49 6.28
CA LEU A 308 -0.59 -17.71 7.06
C LEU A 308 0.60 -17.24 6.23
N PHE A 309 1.45 -16.45 6.83
CA PHE A 309 2.69 -16.01 6.22
C PHE A 309 3.79 -17.06 6.46
N ARG A 310 5.02 -16.76 6.01
CA ARG A 310 6.13 -17.70 6.08
C ARG A 310 6.48 -18.11 7.50
N ASP A 311 6.94 -19.36 7.64
CA ASP A 311 7.50 -19.91 8.89
C ASP A 311 6.53 -19.84 10.08
N VAL A 312 5.23 -20.03 9.82
CA VAL A 312 4.20 -20.13 10.87
C VAL A 312 4.10 -21.58 11.34
N VAL A 313 4.11 -21.77 12.67
CA VAL A 313 3.94 -23.08 13.30
C VAL A 313 2.56 -23.18 13.92
N VAL A 314 1.79 -24.18 13.51
CA VAL A 314 0.46 -24.51 14.06
C VAL A 314 0.55 -25.90 14.71
N GLU A 315 0.56 -25.94 16.04
CA GLU A 315 0.72 -27.16 16.78
C GLU A 315 -0.58 -28.02 16.82
N GLU A 316 -0.44 -29.23 17.31
CA GLU A 316 -1.51 -30.24 17.38
C GLU A 316 -2.76 -29.72 18.11
N GLY A 317 -3.93 -29.93 17.51
CA GLY A 317 -5.22 -29.51 18.05
C GLY A 317 -5.48 -28.02 18.04
N ALA A 318 -4.53 -27.19 17.55
CA ALA A 318 -4.77 -25.77 17.36
C ALA A 318 -5.74 -25.54 16.19
N VAL A 319 -6.60 -24.53 16.32
CA VAL A 319 -7.63 -24.17 15.31
C VAL A 319 -7.52 -22.69 14.95
N ILE A 320 -7.35 -22.41 13.67
CA ILE A 320 -7.28 -21.05 13.14
C ILE A 320 -8.39 -20.87 12.12
N LYS A 321 -9.26 -19.88 12.35
CA LYS A 321 -10.37 -19.54 11.45
C LYS A 321 -10.37 -18.05 11.13
N ASN A 322 -10.75 -17.70 9.93
CA ASN A 322 -10.97 -16.31 9.50
C ASN A 322 -9.86 -15.34 9.93
N SER A 323 -8.61 -15.80 10.00
CA SER A 323 -7.52 -15.09 10.68
C SER A 323 -6.33 -14.85 9.74
N ILE A 324 -5.52 -13.85 10.10
CA ILE A 324 -4.28 -13.55 9.42
C ILE A 324 -3.14 -13.73 10.40
N VAL A 325 -2.21 -14.62 10.09
CA VAL A 325 -1.06 -14.96 10.94
C VAL A 325 0.22 -14.59 10.21
N MET A 326 0.93 -13.58 10.70
CA MET A 326 2.18 -13.12 10.06
C MET A 326 3.38 -14.01 10.44
N SER A 327 4.47 -13.82 9.70
CA SER A 327 5.65 -14.70 9.69
C SER A 327 6.25 -14.94 11.07
N ASN A 328 6.81 -16.16 11.25
CA ASN A 328 7.49 -16.62 12.47
C ASN A 328 6.59 -16.63 13.72
N SER A 329 5.29 -16.72 13.55
CA SER A 329 4.35 -16.82 14.68
C SER A 329 4.10 -18.28 15.04
N VAL A 330 3.88 -18.54 16.33
CA VAL A 330 3.66 -19.89 16.87
C VAL A 330 2.31 -19.98 17.55
N ILE A 331 1.47 -20.89 17.10
CA ILE A 331 0.17 -21.18 17.70
C ILE A 331 0.28 -22.54 18.38
N LYS A 332 0.32 -22.50 19.73
CA LYS A 332 0.57 -23.69 20.53
C LYS A 332 -0.64 -24.60 20.65
N LYS A 333 -0.43 -25.79 21.22
CA LYS A 333 -1.42 -26.89 21.32
C LYS A 333 -2.77 -26.42 21.81
N SER A 334 -3.83 -26.84 21.08
CA SER A 334 -5.22 -26.60 21.44
C SER A 334 -5.61 -25.11 21.57
N ALA A 335 -4.80 -24.17 21.06
CA ALA A 335 -5.20 -22.77 20.97
C ALA A 335 -6.26 -22.57 19.88
N TYR A 336 -7.16 -21.60 20.09
CA TYR A 336 -8.26 -21.30 19.17
C TYR A 336 -8.24 -19.83 18.75
N LEU A 337 -8.17 -19.57 17.46
CA LEU A 337 -8.16 -18.24 16.88
C LEU A 337 -9.34 -18.08 15.90
N ASP A 338 -10.13 -17.03 16.05
CA ASP A 338 -11.19 -16.67 15.11
C ASP A 338 -11.29 -15.14 14.95
N TYR A 339 -11.17 -14.63 13.72
CA TYR A 339 -11.06 -13.21 13.42
C TYR A 339 -9.91 -12.52 14.16
N VAL A 340 -8.72 -13.10 14.09
CA VAL A 340 -7.50 -12.62 14.74
C VAL A 340 -6.46 -12.21 13.71
N ILE A 341 -5.74 -11.12 13.98
CA ILE A 341 -4.55 -10.70 13.25
C ILE A 341 -3.36 -10.84 14.20
N LEU A 342 -2.50 -11.82 13.96
CA LEU A 342 -1.23 -11.94 14.65
C LEU A 342 -0.14 -11.26 13.84
N ASP A 343 0.52 -10.27 14.42
CA ASP A 343 1.71 -9.68 13.82
C ASP A 343 2.92 -10.62 13.98
N LYS A 344 4.02 -10.31 13.30
CA LYS A 344 5.22 -11.15 13.21
C LYS A 344 5.76 -11.56 14.58
N GLU A 345 6.25 -12.81 14.66
CA GLU A 345 6.94 -13.31 15.85
C GLU A 345 6.05 -13.33 17.10
N ALA A 346 4.71 -13.36 16.92
CA ALA A 346 3.76 -13.48 18.00
C ALA A 346 3.58 -14.96 18.40
N THR A 347 3.35 -15.21 19.69
CA THR A 347 3.09 -16.56 20.19
C THR A 347 1.75 -16.60 20.92
N VAL A 348 0.90 -17.55 20.56
CA VAL A 348 -0.33 -17.85 21.29
C VAL A 348 -0.07 -19.09 22.15
N SER A 349 -0.26 -18.96 23.47
CA SER A 349 0.00 -20.03 24.41
C SER A 349 -1.03 -21.15 24.32
N GLU A 350 -0.73 -22.30 24.95
CA GLU A 350 -1.59 -23.47 24.91
C GLU A 350 -3.00 -23.17 25.46
N ARG A 351 -4.03 -23.68 24.78
CA ARG A 351 -5.45 -23.58 25.15
C ARG A 351 -5.99 -22.14 25.25
N ILE A 352 -5.25 -21.17 24.78
CA ILE A 352 -5.74 -19.80 24.70
C ILE A 352 -6.77 -19.67 23.58
N GLU A 353 -7.85 -18.97 23.86
CA GLU A 353 -8.91 -18.67 22.93
C GLU A 353 -8.96 -17.16 22.63
N LEU A 354 -8.75 -16.80 21.37
CA LEU A 354 -8.86 -15.43 20.88
C LEU A 354 -10.00 -15.36 19.86
N LYS A 355 -11.01 -14.54 20.15
CA LYS A 355 -12.19 -14.37 19.29
C LYS A 355 -12.45 -12.89 19.01
N GLY A 356 -12.41 -12.51 17.76
CA GLY A 356 -12.89 -11.25 17.25
C GLY A 356 -14.21 -11.42 16.50
N THR A 357 -14.51 -10.45 15.67
CA THR A 357 -15.63 -10.47 14.72
C THR A 357 -15.17 -9.97 13.35
N GLU A 358 -15.99 -10.17 12.32
CA GLU A 358 -15.69 -9.72 10.96
C GLU A 358 -15.37 -8.21 10.87
N ASN A 359 -16.01 -7.40 11.70
CA ASN A 359 -15.86 -5.94 11.72
C ASN A 359 -14.95 -5.42 12.86
N CYS A 360 -14.44 -6.32 13.71
CA CYS A 360 -13.56 -5.97 14.82
C CYS A 360 -12.63 -7.15 15.14
N GLN A 361 -11.49 -7.19 14.48
CA GLN A 361 -10.49 -8.24 14.67
C GLN A 361 -9.69 -8.02 15.96
N VAL A 362 -9.32 -9.12 16.62
CA VAL A 362 -8.35 -9.08 17.71
C VAL A 362 -6.94 -8.95 17.12
N ILE A 363 -6.18 -7.96 17.56
CA ILE A 363 -4.82 -7.74 17.10
C ILE A 363 -3.84 -8.12 18.18
N VAL A 364 -2.89 -8.99 17.87
CA VAL A 364 -1.72 -9.29 18.71
C VAL A 364 -0.50 -8.64 18.05
N GLU A 365 0.10 -7.70 18.74
CA GLU A 365 1.26 -6.96 18.24
C GLU A 365 2.51 -7.84 18.09
N LYS A 366 3.48 -7.36 17.32
CA LYS A 366 4.76 -8.02 17.08
C LYS A 366 5.47 -8.42 18.38
N ASN A 367 6.06 -9.63 18.41
CA ASN A 367 6.82 -10.20 19.54
C ASN A 367 6.00 -10.39 20.84
N LYS A 368 4.68 -10.37 20.79
CA LYS A 368 3.84 -10.60 21.96
C LYS A 368 3.60 -12.08 22.19
N VAL A 369 3.53 -12.45 23.47
CA VAL A 369 3.07 -13.76 23.93
C VAL A 369 1.75 -13.53 24.65
N VAL A 370 0.73 -14.26 24.26
CA VAL A 370 -0.62 -14.21 24.83
C VAL A 370 -1.07 -15.59 25.29
#